data_ffb42fc5baef3a254c096ad0f77f97c0
#
_entry.id   ffb42fc5baef3a254c096ad0f77f97c0
#
_cell.length_a   1.000
_cell.length_b   1.000
_cell.length_c   1.000
_cell.angle_alpha   90.00
_cell.angle_beta   90.00
_cell.angle_gamma   90.00
#
_symmetry.space_group_name_H-M   'P 1'
#
loop_
_entity.id
_entity.type
_entity.pdbx_description
1 polymer ?
#
loop_
_entity_poly.entity_id
_entity_poly.type
_entity_poly.pdbx_seq_one_letter_code
_entity_poly.pdbx_strand_id
1 'polypeptide(L)'
;MTTRSGSAKYEGFGRDGIGHVSTQSGVLSDQKYGFNTRFGDEPGTNPEELIAAAHASCFTMALSFALAREGFSDGTLETTAKVTLDKQGEGFAITRSDLTLTATIADIDAAQFERIAADAKVNCPVSKVLNAEITLTHSLNA
;
A
#
# COMPACT_ATOMS: atom_id res chain seq x y z
N MET A 1 17.36 -9.84 -10.59
CA MET A 1 15.94 -9.76 -10.93
C MET A 1 15.14 -10.71 -10.03
N THR A 2 13.99 -10.26 -9.56
CA THR A 2 13.17 -11.00 -8.62
C THR A 2 11.73 -11.07 -9.11
N THR A 3 11.15 -12.27 -9.07
CA THR A 3 9.76 -12.50 -9.47
C THR A 3 9.00 -13.14 -8.31
N ARG A 4 7.83 -12.63 -8.03
CA ARG A 4 6.94 -13.17 -7.01
C ARG A 4 5.57 -13.37 -7.61
N SER A 5 4.82 -14.34 -7.10
CA SER A 5 3.52 -14.67 -7.65
C SER A 5 2.40 -14.62 -6.63
N GLY A 6 1.22 -14.40 -7.13
CA GLY A 6 -0.02 -14.54 -6.39
C GLY A 6 -1.03 -15.23 -7.28
N SER A 7 -2.07 -15.78 -6.68
CA SER A 7 -3.10 -16.51 -7.43
C SER A 7 -4.47 -16.27 -6.84
N ALA A 8 -5.48 -16.47 -7.68
CA ALA A 8 -6.88 -16.33 -7.26
C ALA A 8 -7.73 -17.38 -7.93
N LYS A 9 -8.76 -17.83 -7.22
CA LYS A 9 -9.76 -18.76 -7.70
C LYS A 9 -11.13 -18.17 -7.38
N TYR A 10 -12.07 -18.29 -8.32
CA TYR A 10 -13.42 -17.79 -8.13
C TYR A 10 -14.41 -18.88 -8.54
N GLU A 11 -15.28 -19.29 -7.61
CA GLU A 11 -16.25 -20.34 -7.83
C GLU A 11 -17.65 -19.77 -7.83
N GLY A 12 -18.43 -20.12 -8.88
CA GLY A 12 -19.62 -19.37 -9.24
C GLY A 12 -19.21 -18.06 -9.86
N PHE A 13 -20.16 -17.30 -10.39
CA PHE A 13 -19.81 -16.06 -11.10
C PHE A 13 -20.63 -14.89 -10.57
N GLY A 14 -20.04 -13.70 -10.67
CA GLY A 14 -20.68 -12.47 -10.30
C GLY A 14 -20.80 -12.29 -8.79
N ARG A 15 -21.87 -11.60 -8.39
CA ARG A 15 -22.07 -11.20 -7.00
C ARG A 15 -22.12 -12.37 -6.02
N ASP A 16 -22.71 -13.47 -6.43
CA ASP A 16 -22.92 -14.63 -5.55
C ASP A 16 -21.79 -15.63 -5.58
N GLY A 17 -20.75 -15.38 -6.37
CA GLY A 17 -19.57 -16.23 -6.42
C GLY A 17 -18.69 -16.05 -5.19
N ILE A 18 -17.79 -17.00 -4.99
CA ILE A 18 -16.87 -17.00 -3.85
C ILE A 18 -15.45 -17.06 -4.37
N GLY A 19 -14.65 -16.07 -3.98
CA GLY A 19 -13.25 -16.00 -4.37
C GLY A 19 -12.31 -16.32 -3.21
N HIS A 20 -11.13 -16.78 -3.57
CA HIS A 20 -10.04 -17.01 -2.64
C HIS A 20 -8.74 -16.53 -3.28
N VAL A 21 -7.89 -15.90 -2.49
CA VAL A 21 -6.62 -15.34 -2.95
C VAL A 21 -5.48 -15.90 -2.10
N SER A 22 -4.36 -16.17 -2.77
CA SER A 22 -3.17 -16.73 -2.12
C SER A 22 -1.92 -16.04 -2.64
N THR A 23 -0.88 -16.03 -1.82
CA THR A 23 0.45 -15.54 -2.21
C THR A 23 1.44 -16.69 -2.24
N GLN A 24 2.49 -16.54 -3.04
CA GLN A 24 3.54 -17.53 -3.18
C GLN A 24 4.15 -17.93 -1.83
N SER A 25 4.31 -16.97 -0.91
CA SER A 25 4.89 -17.23 0.42
C SER A 25 3.97 -18.02 1.34
N GLY A 26 2.68 -18.09 1.02
CA GLY A 26 1.69 -18.69 1.90
C GLY A 26 1.21 -17.78 3.03
N VAL A 27 1.71 -16.53 3.09
CA VAL A 27 1.22 -15.55 4.08
C VAL A 27 -0.27 -15.32 3.91
N LEU A 28 -0.73 -15.25 2.64
CA LEU A 28 -2.15 -15.38 2.33
C LEU A 28 -2.34 -16.76 1.72
N SER A 29 -3.21 -17.57 2.33
CA SER A 29 -3.52 -18.90 1.86
C SER A 29 -5.02 -19.05 1.83
N ASP A 30 -5.58 -19.09 0.62
CA ASP A 30 -7.03 -19.24 0.38
C ASP A 30 -7.87 -18.27 1.20
N GLN A 31 -7.46 -16.99 1.21
CA GLN A 31 -8.21 -15.97 1.91
C GLN A 31 -9.42 -15.54 1.10
N LYS A 32 -10.56 -15.43 1.77
CA LYS A 32 -11.82 -15.11 1.12
C LYS A 32 -11.83 -13.68 0.59
N TYR A 33 -12.32 -13.54 -0.64
CA TYR A 33 -12.63 -12.24 -1.22
C TYR A 33 -13.82 -12.39 -2.18
N GLY A 34 -14.46 -11.27 -2.48
CA GLY A 34 -15.60 -11.26 -3.40
C GLY A 34 -16.32 -9.94 -3.36
N PHE A 35 -17.54 -9.93 -3.82
CA PHE A 35 -18.32 -8.69 -3.89
C PHE A 35 -18.53 -8.08 -2.50
N ASN A 36 -18.93 -8.87 -1.52
CA ASN A 36 -19.26 -8.34 -0.19
C ASN A 36 -18.02 -8.00 0.66
N THR A 37 -16.87 -8.58 0.37
CA THR A 37 -15.61 -8.17 1.03
C THR A 37 -15.04 -6.91 0.42
N ARG A 38 -15.41 -6.60 -0.82
CA ARG A 38 -14.93 -5.41 -1.55
C ARG A 38 -15.85 -4.21 -1.34
N PHE A 39 -17.15 -4.42 -1.42
CA PHE A 39 -18.15 -3.35 -1.39
C PHE A 39 -19.03 -3.37 -0.12
N GLY A 40 -18.85 -4.35 0.76
CA GLY A 40 -19.62 -4.48 1.99
C GLY A 40 -18.72 -4.78 3.18
N ASP A 41 -19.30 -5.34 4.22
CA ASP A 41 -18.63 -5.56 5.50
C ASP A 41 -18.29 -7.03 5.78
N GLU A 42 -18.41 -7.90 4.79
CA GLU A 42 -18.10 -9.31 5.00
C GLU A 42 -16.61 -9.49 5.29
N PRO A 43 -16.25 -10.32 6.31
CA PRO A 43 -14.84 -10.57 6.61
C PRO A 43 -14.11 -11.24 5.45
N GLY A 44 -12.90 -10.76 5.19
CA GLY A 44 -12.06 -11.23 4.11
C GLY A 44 -11.16 -10.11 3.63
N THR A 45 -10.59 -10.27 2.46
CA THR A 45 -9.74 -9.25 1.86
C THR A 45 -10.31 -8.77 0.53
N ASN A 46 -9.62 -7.85 -0.12
CA ASN A 46 -10.00 -7.32 -1.42
C ASN A 46 -8.76 -6.74 -2.12
N PRO A 47 -8.84 -6.52 -3.45
CA PRO A 47 -7.68 -6.01 -4.18
C PRO A 47 -7.17 -4.66 -3.70
N GLU A 48 -8.06 -3.74 -3.31
CA GLU A 48 -7.67 -2.40 -2.89
C GLU A 48 -6.89 -2.41 -1.58
N GLU A 49 -7.32 -3.23 -0.63
CA GLU A 49 -6.62 -3.38 0.65
C GLU A 49 -5.25 -4.05 0.45
N LEU A 50 -5.13 -5.00 -0.47
CA LEU A 50 -3.86 -5.64 -0.80
C LEU A 50 -2.90 -4.65 -1.47
N ILE A 51 -3.41 -3.80 -2.36
CA ILE A 51 -2.62 -2.72 -2.96
C ILE A 51 -2.18 -1.73 -1.89
N ALA A 52 -3.08 -1.39 -0.96
CA ALA A 52 -2.77 -0.46 0.13
C ALA A 52 -1.62 -1.00 1.00
N ALA A 53 -1.68 -2.28 1.38
CA ALA A 53 -0.61 -2.91 2.15
C ALA A 53 0.71 -2.92 1.37
N ALA A 54 0.65 -3.24 0.08
CA ALA A 54 1.83 -3.22 -0.78
C ALA A 54 2.43 -1.82 -0.88
N HIS A 55 1.59 -0.79 -1.08
CA HIS A 55 2.07 0.57 -1.22
C HIS A 55 2.67 1.10 0.09
N ALA A 56 1.98 0.86 1.21
CA ALA A 56 2.49 1.28 2.52
C ALA A 56 3.83 0.62 2.82
N SER A 57 3.97 -0.68 2.58
CA SER A 57 5.20 -1.40 2.89
C SER A 57 6.36 -0.98 1.99
N CYS A 58 6.10 -0.81 0.70
CA CYS A 58 7.12 -0.40 -0.26
C CYS A 58 7.63 1.02 0.03
N PHE A 59 6.72 1.96 0.24
CA PHE A 59 7.08 3.34 0.57
C PHE A 59 7.88 3.40 1.87
N THR A 60 7.42 2.71 2.90
CA THR A 60 8.07 2.73 4.23
C THR A 60 9.49 2.18 4.15
N MET A 61 9.68 1.07 3.43
CA MET A 61 11.00 0.49 3.25
C MET A 61 11.91 1.41 2.42
N ALA A 62 11.38 2.01 1.36
CA ALA A 62 12.14 2.96 0.54
C ALA A 62 12.61 4.14 1.37
N LEU A 63 11.73 4.67 2.21
CA LEU A 63 12.08 5.76 3.13
C LEU A 63 13.14 5.32 4.13
N SER A 64 12.99 4.14 4.71
CA SER A 64 13.96 3.58 5.65
C SER A 64 15.36 3.51 5.02
N PHE A 65 15.46 3.01 3.78
CA PHE A 65 16.74 2.92 3.08
C PHE A 65 17.30 4.30 2.76
N ALA A 66 16.45 5.25 2.38
CA ALA A 66 16.89 6.62 2.11
C ALA A 66 17.44 7.29 3.38
N LEU A 67 16.78 7.08 4.51
CA LEU A 67 17.24 7.59 5.80
C LEU A 67 18.60 6.97 6.19
N ALA A 68 18.73 5.67 5.99
CA ALA A 68 20.00 4.97 6.28
C ALA A 68 21.16 5.54 5.44
N ARG A 69 20.92 5.85 4.18
CA ARG A 69 21.95 6.46 3.32
C ARG A 69 22.38 7.85 3.80
N GLU A 70 21.49 8.56 4.52
CA GLU A 70 21.80 9.87 5.08
C GLU A 70 22.38 9.77 6.50
N GLY A 71 22.63 8.54 7.00
CA GLY A 71 23.28 8.31 8.29
C GLY A 71 22.36 8.08 9.46
N PHE A 72 21.05 7.98 9.24
CA PHE A 72 20.09 7.71 10.32
C PHE A 72 19.87 6.20 10.43
N SER A 73 20.01 5.65 11.64
CA SER A 73 19.91 4.21 11.86
C SER A 73 18.84 3.81 12.86
N ASP A 74 18.34 4.76 13.64
CA ASP A 74 17.36 4.50 14.68
C ASP A 74 16.10 5.33 14.48
N GLY A 75 14.98 4.71 14.74
CA GLY A 75 13.69 5.38 14.68
C GLY A 75 12.58 4.44 14.33
N THR A 76 11.40 4.99 14.20
CA THR A 76 10.20 4.25 13.84
C THR A 76 9.47 4.97 12.73
N LEU A 77 9.06 4.21 11.73
CA LEU A 77 8.23 4.69 10.62
C LEU A 77 6.97 3.86 10.59
N GLU A 78 5.84 4.54 10.55
CA GLU A 78 4.55 3.87 10.46
C GLU A 78 3.71 4.54 9.38
N THR A 79 3.23 3.77 8.43
CA THR A 79 2.50 4.30 7.27
C THR A 79 1.18 3.59 7.09
N THR A 80 0.14 4.36 6.84
CA THR A 80 -1.15 3.85 6.37
C THR A 80 -1.37 4.36 4.96
N ALA A 81 -1.76 3.48 4.06
CA ALA A 81 -2.20 3.85 2.72
C ALA A 81 -3.70 3.66 2.61
N LYS A 82 -4.38 4.62 2.01
CA LYS A 82 -5.82 4.51 1.71
C LYS A 82 -5.98 4.54 0.21
N VAL A 83 -6.37 3.40 -0.35
CA VAL A 83 -6.57 3.24 -1.79
C VAL A 83 -8.06 3.39 -2.08
N THR A 84 -8.38 4.28 -3.01
CA THR A 84 -9.75 4.61 -3.37
C THR A 84 -10.15 3.99 -4.70
N LEU A 85 -11.28 3.30 -4.71
CA LEU A 85 -11.90 2.73 -5.89
C LEU A 85 -13.12 3.59 -6.23
N ASP A 86 -13.09 4.21 -7.40
CA ASP A 86 -14.17 5.10 -7.86
C ASP A 86 -14.89 4.51 -9.06
N LYS A 87 -16.19 4.76 -9.13
CA LYS A 87 -16.96 4.41 -10.30
C LYS A 87 -16.60 5.37 -11.44
N GLN A 88 -16.27 4.80 -12.59
CA GLN A 88 -16.00 5.58 -13.82
C GLN A 88 -16.80 4.98 -14.97
N GLY A 89 -17.81 5.73 -15.43
CA GLY A 89 -18.74 5.21 -16.42
C GLY A 89 -19.46 3.99 -15.90
N GLU A 90 -19.38 2.87 -16.61
CA GLU A 90 -19.95 1.61 -16.19
C GLU A 90 -18.99 0.71 -15.44
N GLY A 91 -17.74 1.16 -15.26
CA GLY A 91 -16.71 0.41 -14.58
C GLY A 91 -16.20 1.11 -13.34
N PHE A 92 -15.07 0.61 -12.85
CA PHE A 92 -14.40 1.15 -11.68
C PHE A 92 -12.93 1.41 -11.98
N ALA A 93 -12.35 2.36 -11.28
CA ALA A 93 -10.92 2.62 -11.37
C ALA A 93 -10.36 2.95 -9.98
N ILE A 94 -9.13 2.52 -9.76
CA ILE A 94 -8.38 2.94 -8.59
C ILE A 94 -7.81 4.32 -8.92
N THR A 95 -8.28 5.36 -8.23
CA THR A 95 -7.99 6.75 -8.58
C THR A 95 -6.96 7.40 -7.69
N ARG A 96 -6.78 6.93 -6.48
CA ARG A 96 -5.81 7.52 -5.56
C ARG A 96 -5.30 6.54 -4.53
N SER A 97 -4.10 6.82 -4.06
CA SER A 97 -3.51 6.17 -2.88
C SER A 97 -2.98 7.28 -1.98
N ASP A 98 -3.58 7.44 -0.82
CA ASP A 98 -3.23 8.49 0.13
C ASP A 98 -2.41 7.89 1.26
N LEU A 99 -1.14 8.30 1.35
CA LEU A 99 -0.20 7.83 2.37
C LEU A 99 -0.19 8.78 3.55
N THR A 100 -0.30 8.22 4.75
CA THR A 100 -0.16 8.96 6.00
C THR A 100 0.98 8.33 6.79
N LEU A 101 2.03 9.11 7.04
CA LEU A 101 3.26 8.66 7.67
C LEU A 101 3.43 9.30 9.04
N THR A 102 3.71 8.49 10.04
CA THR A 102 4.15 8.95 11.35
C THR A 102 5.59 8.47 11.56
N ALA A 103 6.50 9.40 11.83
CA ALA A 103 7.91 9.09 11.98
C ALA A 103 8.44 9.62 13.30
N THR A 104 9.30 8.84 13.94
CA THR A 104 10.03 9.23 15.13
C THR A 104 11.51 8.98 14.86
N ILE A 105 12.29 10.06 14.69
CA ILE A 105 13.70 10.01 14.32
C ILE A 105 14.44 11.10 15.08
N ALA A 106 15.45 10.72 15.87
CA ALA A 106 16.24 11.71 16.60
C ALA A 106 17.16 12.50 15.66
N ASP A 107 17.36 13.77 15.97
CA ASP A 107 18.38 14.63 15.36
C ASP A 107 18.22 14.86 13.85
N ILE A 108 17.02 14.72 13.32
CA ILE A 108 16.75 15.03 11.92
C ILE A 108 16.11 16.42 11.80
N ASP A 109 16.58 17.20 10.83
CA ASP A 109 15.96 18.46 10.47
C ASP A 109 14.65 18.23 9.72
N ALA A 110 13.62 19.01 10.04
CA ALA A 110 12.30 18.84 9.44
C ALA A 110 12.33 19.00 7.89
N ALA A 111 13.10 19.95 7.39
CA ALA A 111 13.20 20.17 5.94
C ALA A 111 13.92 19.01 5.25
N GLN A 112 14.96 18.46 5.88
CA GLN A 112 15.66 17.29 5.38
C GLN A 112 14.74 16.08 5.33
N PHE A 113 13.97 15.85 6.40
CA PHE A 113 13.01 14.74 6.45
C PHE A 113 11.96 14.87 5.35
N GLU A 114 11.41 16.08 5.18
CA GLU A 114 10.38 16.31 4.16
C GLU A 114 10.90 16.00 2.75
N ARG A 115 12.13 16.41 2.44
CA ARG A 115 12.77 16.11 1.16
C ARG A 115 12.96 14.60 0.95
N ILE A 116 13.47 13.92 1.96
CA ILE A 116 13.71 12.47 1.89
C ILE A 116 12.40 11.71 1.72
N ALA A 117 11.36 12.10 2.46
CA ALA A 117 10.05 11.46 2.39
C ALA A 117 9.40 11.69 1.01
N ALA A 118 9.50 12.91 0.47
CA ALA A 118 8.95 13.21 -0.85
C ALA A 118 9.65 12.40 -1.94
N ASP A 119 10.96 12.26 -1.86
CA ASP A 119 11.73 11.44 -2.81
C ASP A 119 11.34 9.96 -2.71
N ALA A 120 11.15 9.44 -1.51
CA ALA A 120 10.74 8.06 -1.31
C ALA A 120 9.35 7.80 -1.91
N LYS A 121 8.44 8.76 -1.78
CA LYS A 121 7.10 8.66 -2.39
C LYS A 121 7.20 8.49 -3.91
N VAL A 122 8.01 9.29 -4.56
CA VAL A 122 8.16 9.26 -6.02
C VAL A 122 8.90 8.01 -6.49
N ASN A 123 9.92 7.58 -5.75
CA ASN A 123 10.82 6.52 -6.19
C ASN A 123 10.41 5.11 -5.74
N CYS A 124 9.45 4.99 -4.86
CA CYS A 124 8.92 3.70 -4.44
C CYS A 124 8.37 2.95 -5.67
N PRO A 125 8.82 1.70 -5.91
CA PRO A 125 8.37 0.95 -7.09
C PRO A 125 6.85 0.81 -7.21
N VAL A 126 6.13 0.67 -6.09
CA VAL A 126 4.67 0.60 -6.14
C VAL A 126 4.07 1.94 -6.55
N SER A 127 4.62 3.07 -6.07
CA SER A 127 4.20 4.38 -6.56
C SER A 127 4.35 4.51 -8.07
N LYS A 128 5.42 3.94 -8.61
CA LYS A 128 5.69 4.01 -10.05
C LYS A 128 4.74 3.17 -10.89
N VAL A 129 4.22 2.08 -10.34
CA VAL A 129 3.33 1.19 -11.09
C VAL A 129 1.87 1.64 -11.02
N LEU A 130 1.49 2.39 -9.99
CA LEU A 130 0.11 2.84 -9.84
C LEU A 130 -0.20 4.02 -10.76
N ASN A 131 -1.22 3.84 -11.59
CA ASN A 131 -1.73 4.93 -12.42
C ASN A 131 -2.83 5.67 -11.63
N ALA A 132 -2.43 6.33 -10.55
CA ALA A 132 -3.35 6.96 -9.60
C ALA A 132 -2.68 8.18 -8.99
N GLU A 133 -3.49 9.07 -8.41
CA GLU A 133 -2.94 10.18 -7.64
C GLU A 133 -2.38 9.67 -6.32
N ILE A 134 -1.16 10.05 -6.00
CA ILE A 134 -0.51 9.64 -4.75
C ILE A 134 -0.24 10.87 -3.91
N THR A 135 -0.76 10.88 -2.70
CA THR A 135 -0.51 11.97 -1.75
C THR A 135 0.27 11.47 -0.56
N LEU A 136 0.94 12.37 0.13
CA LEU A 136 1.69 12.08 1.35
C LEU A 136 1.42 13.17 2.38
N THR A 137 0.93 12.75 3.54
CA THR A 137 0.81 13.59 4.73
C THR A 137 1.70 12.97 5.80
N HIS A 138 2.47 13.78 6.49
CA HIS A 138 3.39 13.22 7.50
C HIS A 138 3.40 14.02 8.78
N SER A 139 3.80 13.32 9.86
CA SER A 139 4.03 13.87 11.19
C SER A 139 5.38 13.36 11.64
N LEU A 140 6.26 14.27 12.08
CA LEU A 140 7.61 13.95 12.53
C LEU A 140 7.75 14.31 14.01
N ASN A 141 8.09 13.32 14.84
CA ASN A 141 8.39 13.52 16.26
C ASN A 141 7.26 14.21 17.05
N ALA A 142 6.04 13.90 16.67
CA ALA A 142 4.87 14.47 17.33
C ALA A 142 4.50 13.71 18.61
#